data_1aadfc986292efc59b6dc68609cf8c3d
#
_entry.id   1aadfc986292efc59b6dc68609cf8c3d
#
_cell.length_a   1.000
_cell.length_b   1.000
_cell.length_c   1.000
_cell.angle_alpha   90.00
_cell.angle_beta   90.00
_cell.angle_gamma   90.00
#
_symmetry.space_group_name_H-M   'P 1'
#
loop_
_entity.id
_entity.type
_entity.pdbx_description
1 polymer ?
#
loop_
_entity_poly.entity_id
_entity_poly.type
_entity_poly.pdbx_seq_one_letter_code
_entity_poly.pdbx_strand_id
1 'polypeptide(L)'
;MSATEVLSALDRIHGTVSVIGSMNADYTVTAQRLPGPGETITGGPLQLLPGGKSGNQAAAAARIGATVQMFGAVGSDSNADFLLGALGEAGVNTTHVRRVLGASGTTVITVDATGENTIVYSPGSNAQVTVDYVESVRDALTRSSVLGLCLESPIETVTAAARMCHEAGVKVLLNNSPFTPSLPAELIEASDIL
;
A
#
# COMPACT_ATOMS: atom_id res chain seq x y z
N MET A 1 -1.25 -20.20 20.66
CA MET A 1 -0.80 -20.92 19.42
C MET A 1 0.72 -20.94 19.41
N SER A 2 1.32 -22.11 19.19
CA SER A 2 2.75 -22.25 18.96
C SER A 2 3.13 -21.75 17.55
N ALA A 3 4.41 -21.43 17.32
CA ALA A 3 4.89 -21.05 15.98
C ALA A 3 4.57 -22.12 14.92
N THR A 4 4.63 -23.41 15.29
CA THR A 4 4.28 -24.53 14.41
C THR A 4 2.81 -24.56 14.04
N GLU A 5 1.90 -24.25 14.97
CA GLU A 5 0.45 -24.15 14.69
C GLU A 5 0.14 -22.97 13.78
N VAL A 6 0.84 -21.84 13.96
CA VAL A 6 0.73 -20.68 13.05
C VAL A 6 1.20 -21.04 11.65
N LEU A 7 2.38 -21.64 11.50
CA LEU A 7 2.91 -22.06 10.20
C LEU A 7 1.98 -23.07 9.52
N SER A 8 1.48 -24.08 10.23
CA SER A 8 0.56 -25.07 9.65
C SER A 8 -0.83 -24.48 9.31
N ALA A 9 -1.19 -23.34 9.92
CA ALA A 9 -2.39 -22.61 9.54
C ALA A 9 -2.17 -21.83 8.23
N LEU A 10 -0.95 -21.30 8.02
CA LEU A 10 -0.59 -20.62 6.76
C LEU A 10 -0.62 -21.57 5.56
N ASP A 11 -0.20 -22.81 5.72
CA ASP A 11 -0.26 -23.85 4.66
C ASP A 11 -1.70 -24.17 4.21
N ARG A 12 -2.71 -23.77 4.98
CA ARG A 12 -4.13 -23.98 4.67
C ARG A 12 -4.82 -22.73 4.13
N ILE A 13 -4.10 -21.61 3.99
CA ILE A 13 -4.66 -20.40 3.42
C ILE A 13 -4.71 -20.56 1.89
N HIS A 14 -5.92 -20.72 1.39
CA HIS A 14 -6.19 -20.76 -0.05
C HIS A 14 -7.11 -19.61 -0.41
N GLY A 15 -6.75 -18.88 -1.43
CA GLY A 15 -7.53 -17.76 -1.94
C GLY A 15 -6.66 -16.65 -2.50
N THR A 16 -7.30 -15.72 -3.19
CA THR A 16 -6.63 -14.55 -3.74
C THR A 16 -6.85 -13.35 -2.84
N VAL A 17 -5.78 -12.67 -2.50
CA VAL A 17 -5.80 -11.39 -1.80
C VAL A 17 -5.62 -10.29 -2.83
N SER A 18 -6.58 -9.39 -2.92
CA SER A 18 -6.44 -8.13 -3.64
C SER A 18 -6.03 -7.03 -2.67
N VAL A 19 -5.07 -6.21 -3.07
CA VAL A 19 -4.70 -5.00 -2.33
C VAL A 19 -4.81 -3.83 -3.27
N ILE A 20 -5.58 -2.80 -2.89
CA ILE A 20 -5.70 -1.58 -3.68
C ILE A 20 -5.12 -0.40 -2.92
N GLY A 21 -4.32 0.43 -3.60
CA GLY A 21 -3.83 1.68 -3.03
C GLY A 21 -2.40 2.04 -3.40
N SER A 22 -1.67 2.56 -2.42
CA SER A 22 -0.40 3.26 -2.57
C SER A 22 0.80 2.36 -2.82
N MET A 23 1.68 2.86 -3.67
CA MET A 23 3.06 2.38 -3.86
C MET A 23 3.97 3.62 -3.85
N ASN A 24 4.98 3.64 -2.98
CA ASN A 24 5.86 4.80 -2.79
C ASN A 24 7.33 4.42 -2.96
N ALA A 25 8.07 5.26 -3.65
CA ALA A 25 9.53 5.24 -3.62
C ALA A 25 9.98 6.04 -2.38
N ASP A 26 10.51 5.35 -1.37
CA ASP A 26 10.90 5.94 -0.10
C ASP A 26 12.38 6.34 -0.13
N TYR A 27 12.65 7.65 -0.23
CA TYR A 27 14.00 8.23 -0.16
C TYR A 27 14.34 8.48 1.32
N THR A 28 15.19 7.63 1.88
CA THR A 28 15.52 7.63 3.31
C THR A 28 16.96 8.03 3.56
N VAL A 29 17.18 8.95 4.51
CA VAL A 29 18.50 9.31 5.01
C VAL A 29 18.53 9.21 6.53
N THR A 30 19.59 8.63 7.09
CA THR A 30 19.82 8.60 8.54
C THR A 30 20.71 9.75 8.98
N ALA A 31 20.47 10.31 10.18
CA ALA A 31 21.28 11.37 10.76
C ALA A 31 21.43 11.16 12.28
N GLN A 32 22.31 11.90 12.93
CA GLN A 32 22.44 11.82 14.39
C GLN A 32 21.21 12.38 15.13
N ARG A 33 20.54 13.36 14.52
CA ARG A 33 19.30 13.97 14.97
C ARG A 33 18.49 14.49 13.79
N LEU A 34 17.24 14.82 13.99
CA LEU A 34 16.43 15.51 13.00
C LEU A 34 16.86 16.97 12.86
N PRO A 35 16.91 17.56 11.64
CA PRO A 35 17.21 18.97 11.45
C PRO A 35 16.08 19.86 11.94
N GLY A 36 16.42 21.01 12.53
CA GLY A 36 15.47 22.07 12.83
C GLY A 36 15.14 22.94 11.60
N PRO A 37 14.15 23.84 11.72
CA PRO A 37 13.81 24.76 10.63
C PRO A 37 15.01 25.60 10.17
N GLY A 38 15.29 25.58 8.85
CA GLY A 38 16.40 26.31 8.25
C GLY A 38 17.79 25.71 8.49
N GLU A 39 17.88 24.56 9.15
CA GLU A 39 19.15 23.93 9.48
C GLU A 39 19.62 22.97 8.36
N THR A 40 20.94 22.95 8.15
CA THR A 40 21.61 21.94 7.30
C THR A 40 22.48 21.07 8.19
N ILE A 41 22.25 19.76 8.14
CA ILE A 41 23.08 18.77 8.85
C ILE A 41 23.63 17.73 7.86
N THR A 42 24.70 17.05 8.27
CA THR A 42 25.24 15.93 7.51
C THR A 42 24.50 14.65 7.90
N GLY A 43 24.01 13.92 6.90
CA GLY A 43 23.41 12.58 7.04
C GLY A 43 24.31 11.48 6.48
N GLY A 44 23.85 10.25 6.60
CA GLY A 44 24.41 9.06 5.96
C GLY A 44 24.06 8.97 4.46
N PRO A 45 24.37 7.85 3.81
CA PRO A 45 24.01 7.62 2.42
C PRO A 45 22.48 7.64 2.23
N LEU A 46 22.03 8.26 1.14
CA LEU A 46 20.64 8.21 0.73
C LEU A 46 20.31 6.78 0.28
N GLN A 47 19.22 6.24 0.79
CA GLN A 47 18.68 4.94 0.41
C GLN A 47 17.36 5.12 -0.33
N LEU A 48 17.14 4.31 -1.35
CA LEU A 48 15.86 4.19 -2.05
C LEU A 48 15.24 2.84 -1.72
N LEU A 49 14.09 2.85 -1.07
CA LEU A 49 13.40 1.64 -0.61
C LEU A 49 11.98 1.58 -1.22
N PRO A 50 11.49 0.37 -1.56
CA PRO A 50 10.09 0.23 -1.94
C PRO A 50 9.21 0.35 -0.70
N GLY A 51 8.17 1.19 -0.79
CA GLY A 51 7.25 1.50 0.28
C GLY A 51 5.82 1.70 -0.22
N GLY A 52 5.06 2.44 0.57
CA GLY A 52 3.61 2.54 0.42
C GLY A 52 2.89 1.46 1.21
N LYS A 53 1.89 1.86 2.00
CA LYS A 53 1.22 0.93 2.92
C LYS A 53 0.56 -0.22 2.19
N SER A 54 -0.06 0.03 1.05
CA SER A 54 -0.69 -1.01 0.22
C SER A 54 0.36 -1.91 -0.44
N GLY A 55 1.43 -1.36 -0.99
CA GLY A 55 2.55 -2.14 -1.54
C GLY A 55 3.18 -3.06 -0.48
N ASN A 56 3.38 -2.55 0.74
CA ASN A 56 3.91 -3.32 1.86
C ASN A 56 2.96 -4.44 2.30
N GLN A 57 1.64 -4.19 2.35
CA GLN A 57 0.64 -5.23 2.63
C GLN A 57 0.68 -6.33 1.56
N ALA A 58 0.69 -5.96 0.28
CA ALA A 58 0.74 -6.90 -0.82
C ALA A 58 2.00 -7.77 -0.77
N ALA A 59 3.17 -7.15 -0.60
CA ALA A 59 4.44 -7.87 -0.51
C ALA A 59 4.51 -8.79 0.72
N ALA A 60 4.00 -8.35 1.87
CA ALA A 60 3.97 -9.17 3.08
C ALA A 60 3.06 -10.40 2.90
N ALA A 61 1.85 -10.20 2.36
CA ALA A 61 0.92 -11.30 2.10
C ALA A 61 1.49 -12.33 1.11
N ALA A 62 2.16 -11.86 0.03
CA ALA A 62 2.78 -12.75 -0.94
C ALA A 62 3.94 -13.57 -0.32
N ARG A 63 4.79 -12.93 0.49
CA ARG A 63 5.92 -13.59 1.16
C ARG A 63 5.52 -14.68 2.14
N ILE A 64 4.31 -14.61 2.72
CA ILE A 64 3.76 -15.68 3.57
C ILE A 64 2.93 -16.71 2.79
N GLY A 65 2.94 -16.67 1.44
CA GLY A 65 2.38 -17.70 0.58
C GLY A 65 1.00 -17.40 0.00
N ALA A 66 0.43 -16.21 0.19
CA ALA A 66 -0.83 -15.85 -0.44
C ALA A 66 -0.65 -15.58 -1.96
N THR A 67 -1.66 -15.90 -2.76
CA THR A 67 -1.76 -15.41 -4.13
C THR A 67 -2.26 -13.96 -4.10
N VAL A 68 -1.40 -13.00 -4.45
CA VAL A 68 -1.69 -11.57 -4.27
C VAL A 68 -1.74 -10.83 -5.60
N GLN A 69 -2.74 -9.97 -5.76
CA GLN A 69 -2.87 -9.02 -6.85
C GLN A 69 -2.83 -7.59 -6.29
N MET A 70 -1.96 -6.75 -6.86
CA MET A 70 -1.90 -5.33 -6.55
C MET A 70 -2.69 -4.51 -7.55
N PHE A 71 -3.51 -3.59 -7.04
CA PHE A 71 -4.28 -2.61 -7.79
C PHE A 71 -3.84 -1.21 -7.40
N GLY A 72 -3.63 -0.33 -8.37
CA GLY A 72 -3.17 1.01 -8.10
C GLY A 72 -2.57 1.69 -9.31
N ALA A 73 -1.75 2.71 -9.09
CA ALA A 73 -1.08 3.42 -10.15
C ALA A 73 0.39 3.74 -9.79
N VAL A 74 1.25 3.65 -10.79
CA VAL A 74 2.62 4.18 -10.77
C VAL A 74 2.77 5.25 -11.84
N GLY A 75 3.78 6.09 -11.70
CA GLY A 75 4.06 7.15 -12.67
C GLY A 75 4.68 6.64 -13.97
N SER A 76 5.21 7.59 -14.75
CA SER A 76 5.97 7.35 -15.97
C SER A 76 7.48 7.62 -15.77
N ASP A 77 7.96 7.37 -14.57
CA ASP A 77 9.33 7.62 -14.11
C ASP A 77 10.08 6.32 -13.77
N SER A 78 11.37 6.43 -13.44
CA SER A 78 12.19 5.28 -13.02
C SER A 78 11.72 4.65 -11.71
N ASN A 79 11.04 5.40 -10.84
CA ASN A 79 10.46 4.87 -9.62
C ASN A 79 9.35 3.85 -9.93
N ALA A 80 8.62 4.01 -11.03
CA ALA A 80 7.60 3.06 -11.46
C ALA A 80 8.21 1.66 -11.72
N ASP A 81 9.31 1.59 -12.46
CA ASP A 81 9.99 0.31 -12.75
C ASP A 81 10.56 -0.31 -11.49
N PHE A 82 11.14 0.50 -10.61
CA PHE A 82 11.66 0.08 -9.31
C PHE A 82 10.56 -0.54 -8.42
N LEU A 83 9.41 0.12 -8.30
CA LEU A 83 8.29 -0.34 -7.47
C LEU A 83 7.65 -1.61 -8.01
N LEU A 84 7.41 -1.68 -9.33
CA LEU A 84 6.85 -2.87 -9.96
C LEU A 84 7.81 -4.06 -9.89
N GLY A 85 9.11 -3.82 -10.05
CA GLY A 85 10.15 -4.85 -9.89
C GLY A 85 10.17 -5.42 -8.48
N ALA A 86 10.17 -4.57 -7.45
CA ALA A 86 10.17 -4.99 -6.05
C ALA A 86 8.91 -5.80 -5.66
N LEU A 87 7.74 -5.41 -6.17
CA LEU A 87 6.52 -6.18 -5.97
C LEU A 87 6.57 -7.54 -6.69
N GLY A 88 7.08 -7.58 -7.92
CA GLY A 88 7.28 -8.82 -8.68
C GLY A 88 8.24 -9.79 -7.98
N GLU A 89 9.36 -9.29 -7.44
CA GLU A 89 10.30 -10.07 -6.62
C GLU A 89 9.66 -10.64 -5.34
N ALA A 90 8.70 -9.93 -4.78
CA ALA A 90 7.91 -10.41 -3.64
C ALA A 90 6.83 -11.44 -4.02
N GLY A 91 6.62 -11.72 -5.33
CA GLY A 91 5.59 -12.65 -5.82
C GLY A 91 4.21 -12.02 -6.03
N VAL A 92 4.12 -10.70 -6.06
CA VAL A 92 2.85 -9.97 -6.27
C VAL A 92 2.55 -9.82 -7.76
N ASN A 93 1.34 -10.15 -8.18
CA ASN A 93 0.86 -9.87 -9.53
C ASN A 93 0.49 -8.39 -9.66
N THR A 94 1.17 -7.67 -10.55
CA THR A 94 1.00 -6.24 -10.80
C THR A 94 0.24 -5.90 -12.09
N THR A 95 -0.42 -6.88 -12.72
CA THR A 95 -1.13 -6.71 -14.02
C THR A 95 -2.18 -5.59 -13.98
N HIS A 96 -2.75 -5.33 -12.81
CA HIS A 96 -3.77 -4.30 -12.60
C HIS A 96 -3.18 -2.96 -12.12
N VAL A 97 -1.85 -2.81 -12.07
CA VAL A 97 -1.23 -1.52 -11.78
C VAL A 97 -1.13 -0.70 -13.05
N ARG A 98 -1.75 0.49 -13.07
CA ARG A 98 -1.70 1.40 -14.21
C ARG A 98 -0.41 2.23 -14.21
N ARG A 99 0.12 2.52 -15.40
CA ARG A 99 1.08 3.61 -15.59
C ARG A 99 0.32 4.87 -15.98
N VAL A 100 0.56 5.94 -15.25
CA VAL A 100 -0.06 7.26 -15.47
C VAL A 100 1.01 8.31 -15.73
N LEU A 101 0.65 9.41 -16.38
CA LEU A 101 1.59 10.52 -16.59
C LEU A 101 1.96 11.18 -15.26
N GLY A 102 3.23 11.52 -15.11
CA GLY A 102 3.77 12.17 -13.92
C GLY A 102 4.60 11.26 -13.03
N ALA A 103 4.90 11.72 -11.83
CA ALA A 103 5.73 11.01 -10.87
C ALA A 103 4.96 9.90 -10.15
N SER A 104 5.65 8.82 -9.81
CA SER A 104 5.17 7.82 -8.84
C SER A 104 5.01 8.42 -7.45
N GLY A 105 4.24 7.76 -6.59
CA GLY A 105 4.19 8.11 -5.16
C GLY A 105 5.59 8.09 -4.55
N THR A 106 5.90 9.08 -3.72
CA THR A 106 7.25 9.26 -3.17
C THR A 106 7.18 9.76 -1.74
N THR A 107 8.09 9.29 -0.89
CA THR A 107 8.33 9.88 0.43
C THR A 107 9.77 10.35 0.56
N VAL A 108 9.97 11.39 1.36
CA VAL A 108 11.29 11.81 1.83
C VAL A 108 11.32 11.61 3.34
N ILE A 109 12.22 10.76 3.80
CA ILE A 109 12.27 10.28 5.19
C ILE A 109 13.62 10.62 5.78
N THR A 110 13.64 11.30 6.93
CA THR A 110 14.82 11.45 7.75
C THR A 110 14.62 10.66 9.04
N VAL A 111 15.59 9.81 9.40
CA VAL A 111 15.56 8.99 10.62
C VAL A 111 16.74 9.38 11.50
N ASP A 112 16.51 9.64 12.78
CA ASP A 112 17.57 9.96 13.71
C ASP A 112 18.15 8.72 14.42
N ALA A 113 19.19 8.94 15.24
CA ALA A 113 19.88 7.87 15.97
C ALA A 113 19.01 7.15 17.02
N THR A 114 17.86 7.72 17.39
CA THR A 114 16.89 7.11 18.32
C THR A 114 15.78 6.34 17.62
N GLY A 115 15.71 6.43 16.27
CA GLY A 115 14.67 5.81 15.45
C GLY A 115 13.45 6.72 15.20
N GLU A 116 13.46 7.96 15.72
CA GLU A 116 12.44 8.96 15.41
C GLU A 116 12.60 9.42 13.96
N ASN A 117 11.48 9.71 13.30
CA ASN A 117 11.50 10.09 11.89
C ASN A 117 10.62 11.30 11.57
N THR A 118 10.95 11.94 10.46
CA THR A 118 10.07 12.88 9.76
C THR A 118 9.83 12.38 8.35
N ILE A 119 8.58 12.47 7.90
CA ILE A 119 8.16 11.98 6.58
C ILE A 119 7.41 13.09 5.85
N VAL A 120 7.86 13.38 4.64
CA VAL A 120 7.11 14.22 3.69
C VAL A 120 6.62 13.30 2.58
N TYR A 121 5.30 13.22 2.41
CA TYR A 121 4.64 12.39 1.41
C TYR A 121 4.18 13.20 0.21
N SER A 122 4.56 12.76 -0.97
CA SER A 122 4.08 13.25 -2.26
C SER A 122 3.23 12.16 -2.91
N PRO A 123 1.90 12.32 -3.03
CA PRO A 123 1.02 11.27 -3.53
C PRO A 123 1.34 10.83 -4.96
N GLY A 124 1.70 11.75 -5.84
CA GLY A 124 1.99 11.43 -7.25
C GLY A 124 0.88 10.61 -7.88
N SER A 125 1.26 9.49 -8.50
CA SER A 125 0.33 8.55 -9.14
C SER A 125 -0.73 7.96 -8.21
N ASN A 126 -0.48 7.87 -6.90
CA ASN A 126 -1.47 7.34 -5.95
C ASN A 126 -2.75 8.19 -5.90
N ALA A 127 -2.64 9.50 -6.13
CA ALA A 127 -3.78 10.41 -6.23
C ALA A 127 -4.66 10.16 -7.48
N GLN A 128 -4.15 9.41 -8.45
CA GLN A 128 -4.86 9.07 -9.69
C GLN A 128 -5.55 7.69 -9.63
N VAL A 129 -5.52 7.03 -8.49
CA VAL A 129 -6.34 5.84 -8.20
C VAL A 129 -7.74 6.33 -7.87
N THR A 130 -8.60 6.43 -8.88
CA THR A 130 -9.93 7.04 -8.81
C THR A 130 -11.04 5.99 -8.67
N VAL A 131 -12.27 6.43 -8.40
CA VAL A 131 -13.46 5.56 -8.42
C VAL A 131 -13.64 4.91 -9.80
N ASP A 132 -13.43 5.66 -10.89
CA ASP A 132 -13.50 5.11 -12.26
C ASP A 132 -12.47 4.00 -12.49
N TYR A 133 -11.29 4.12 -11.88
CA TYR A 133 -10.31 3.03 -11.90
C TYR A 133 -10.85 1.80 -11.19
N VAL A 134 -11.42 1.94 -9.99
CA VAL A 134 -12.03 0.83 -9.23
C VAL A 134 -13.10 0.14 -10.06
N GLU A 135 -13.99 0.90 -10.69
CA GLU A 135 -15.02 0.37 -11.55
C GLU A 135 -14.45 -0.42 -12.75
N SER A 136 -13.37 0.08 -13.34
CA SER A 136 -12.74 -0.59 -14.49
C SER A 136 -12.07 -1.93 -14.17
N VAL A 137 -11.79 -2.20 -12.88
CA VAL A 137 -11.17 -3.45 -12.40
C VAL A 137 -12.12 -4.27 -11.51
N ARG A 138 -13.41 -3.91 -11.48
CA ARG A 138 -14.47 -4.54 -10.69
C ARG A 138 -14.41 -6.07 -10.71
N ASP A 139 -14.39 -6.65 -11.90
CA ASP A 139 -14.42 -8.11 -12.07
C ASP A 139 -13.22 -8.82 -11.47
N ALA A 140 -12.07 -8.17 -11.45
CA ALA A 140 -10.87 -8.73 -10.83
C ALA A 140 -10.90 -8.59 -9.31
N LEU A 141 -11.35 -7.44 -8.78
CA LEU A 141 -11.50 -7.19 -7.36
C LEU A 141 -12.52 -8.13 -6.71
N THR A 142 -13.70 -8.30 -7.33
CA THR A 142 -14.80 -9.07 -6.77
C THR A 142 -14.61 -10.58 -6.85
N ARG A 143 -13.58 -11.06 -7.58
CA ARG A 143 -13.20 -12.48 -7.56
C ARG A 143 -12.23 -12.85 -6.43
N SER A 144 -11.78 -11.88 -5.64
CA SER A 144 -10.85 -12.12 -4.54
C SER A 144 -11.56 -12.69 -3.32
N SER A 145 -10.81 -13.36 -2.46
CA SER A 145 -11.30 -13.82 -1.15
C SER A 145 -11.24 -12.70 -0.12
N VAL A 146 -10.23 -11.83 -0.23
CA VAL A 146 -10.00 -10.71 0.69
C VAL A 146 -9.54 -9.49 -0.10
N LEU A 147 -10.07 -8.32 0.27
CA LEU A 147 -9.58 -7.01 -0.14
C LEU A 147 -8.85 -6.34 1.02
N GLY A 148 -7.56 -5.99 0.82
CA GLY A 148 -6.77 -5.17 1.75
C GLY A 148 -6.78 -3.70 1.33
N LEU A 149 -7.03 -2.82 2.29
CA LEU A 149 -7.13 -1.37 2.10
C LEU A 149 -6.29 -0.62 3.13
N CYS A 150 -5.80 0.56 2.76
CA CYS A 150 -5.26 1.58 3.65
C CYS A 150 -5.60 2.98 3.12
N LEU A 151 -5.23 4.03 3.87
CA LEU A 151 -5.72 5.40 3.65
C LEU A 151 -4.70 6.32 2.96
N GLU A 152 -3.80 5.79 2.15
CA GLU A 152 -2.87 6.59 1.31
C GLU A 152 -3.41 6.85 -0.11
N SER A 153 -4.62 6.40 -0.41
CA SER A 153 -5.37 6.72 -1.63
C SER A 153 -6.57 7.61 -1.30
N PRO A 154 -7.20 8.26 -2.29
CA PRO A 154 -8.39 9.08 -2.05
C PRO A 154 -9.47 8.30 -1.31
N ILE A 155 -10.03 8.89 -0.26
CA ILE A 155 -10.98 8.21 0.65
C ILE A 155 -12.25 7.73 -0.08
N GLU A 156 -12.70 8.47 -1.08
CA GLU A 156 -13.82 8.08 -1.94
C GLU A 156 -13.51 6.81 -2.74
N THR A 157 -12.27 6.65 -3.19
CA THR A 157 -11.81 5.45 -3.90
C THR A 157 -11.76 4.25 -2.97
N VAL A 158 -11.21 4.43 -1.76
CA VAL A 158 -11.15 3.38 -0.73
C VAL A 158 -12.55 2.93 -0.34
N THR A 159 -13.47 3.88 -0.14
CA THR A 159 -14.88 3.61 0.20
C THR A 159 -15.59 2.87 -0.93
N ALA A 160 -15.39 3.29 -2.19
CA ALA A 160 -16.01 2.63 -3.35
C ALA A 160 -15.52 1.19 -3.50
N ALA A 161 -14.21 0.94 -3.34
CA ALA A 161 -13.63 -0.40 -3.40
C ALA A 161 -14.14 -1.30 -2.26
N ALA A 162 -14.22 -0.77 -1.03
CA ALA A 162 -14.75 -1.50 0.11
C ALA A 162 -16.19 -1.94 -0.11
N ARG A 163 -17.06 -1.01 -0.50
CA ARG A 163 -18.49 -1.29 -0.76
C ARG A 163 -18.66 -2.32 -1.88
N MET A 164 -17.98 -2.10 -3.01
CA MET A 164 -18.04 -3.01 -4.16
C MET A 164 -17.68 -4.45 -3.78
N CYS A 165 -16.61 -4.63 -3.03
CA CYS A 165 -16.15 -5.95 -2.60
C CYS A 165 -17.07 -6.56 -1.54
N HIS A 166 -17.51 -5.77 -0.55
CA HIS A 166 -18.45 -6.20 0.47
C HIS A 166 -19.78 -6.69 -0.13
N GLU A 167 -20.36 -5.92 -1.05
CA GLU A 167 -21.60 -6.29 -1.78
C GLU A 167 -21.44 -7.58 -2.60
N ALA A 168 -20.21 -7.87 -3.06
CA ALA A 168 -19.88 -9.12 -3.77
C ALA A 168 -19.51 -10.29 -2.83
N GLY A 169 -19.55 -10.10 -1.51
CA GLY A 169 -19.19 -11.13 -0.53
C GLY A 169 -17.69 -11.33 -0.30
N VAL A 170 -16.85 -10.42 -0.82
CA VAL A 170 -15.40 -10.40 -0.55
C VAL A 170 -15.15 -9.81 0.83
N LYS A 171 -14.31 -10.46 1.63
CA LYS A 171 -13.92 -9.93 2.95
C LYS A 171 -13.06 -8.69 2.84
N VAL A 172 -13.43 -7.63 3.54
CA VAL A 172 -12.75 -6.33 3.50
C VAL A 172 -11.95 -6.12 4.78
N LEU A 173 -10.63 -5.95 4.63
CA LEU A 173 -9.71 -5.59 5.69
C LEU A 173 -9.26 -4.13 5.48
N LEU A 174 -9.59 -3.26 6.42
CA LEU A 174 -9.19 -1.86 6.42
C LEU A 174 -8.12 -1.60 7.48
N ASN A 175 -6.95 -1.16 7.06
CA ASN A 175 -5.95 -0.57 7.93
C ASN A 175 -6.15 0.96 7.98
N ASN A 176 -6.62 1.50 9.12
CA ASN A 176 -6.77 2.94 9.32
C ASN A 176 -5.40 3.64 9.47
N SER A 177 -4.61 3.58 8.41
CA SER A 177 -3.28 4.20 8.37
C SER A 177 -3.03 4.87 7.00
N PRO A 178 -2.58 6.16 6.94
CA PRO A 178 -2.40 7.09 8.08
C PRO A 178 -3.67 7.24 8.91
N PHE A 179 -3.51 7.37 10.23
CA PHE A 179 -4.68 7.45 11.12
C PHE A 179 -5.58 8.63 10.77
N THR A 180 -6.86 8.32 10.58
CA THR A 180 -7.92 9.30 10.33
C THR A 180 -8.96 9.17 11.44
N PRO A 181 -9.21 10.22 12.23
CA PRO A 181 -10.10 10.14 13.41
C PRO A 181 -11.57 9.96 13.04
N SER A 182 -11.97 10.30 11.83
CA SER A 182 -13.34 10.16 11.34
C SER A 182 -13.33 9.51 9.96
N LEU A 183 -13.82 8.30 9.88
CA LEU A 183 -14.01 7.57 8.63
C LEU A 183 -15.47 7.70 8.15
N PRO A 184 -15.71 7.65 6.82
CA PRO A 184 -17.07 7.54 6.30
C PRO A 184 -17.79 6.33 6.89
N ALA A 185 -19.04 6.49 7.32
CA ALA A 185 -19.84 5.41 7.88
C ALA A 185 -19.92 4.21 6.93
N GLU A 186 -20.13 4.49 5.64
CA GLU A 186 -20.16 3.47 4.58
C GLU A 186 -18.88 2.63 4.49
N LEU A 187 -17.71 3.23 4.75
CA LEU A 187 -16.44 2.51 4.75
C LEU A 187 -16.33 1.58 5.95
N ILE A 188 -16.78 2.05 7.13
CA ILE A 188 -16.79 1.22 8.34
C ILE A 188 -17.76 0.06 8.18
N GLU A 189 -18.98 0.31 7.68
CA GLU A 189 -20.01 -0.71 7.47
C GLU A 189 -19.59 -1.78 6.45
N ALA A 190 -18.81 -1.38 5.42
CA ALA A 190 -18.27 -2.30 4.42
C ALA A 190 -17.00 -3.05 4.87
N SER A 191 -16.44 -2.74 6.04
CA SER A 191 -15.20 -3.36 6.54
C SER A 191 -15.52 -4.49 7.51
N ASP A 192 -15.05 -5.71 7.21
CA ASP A 192 -15.19 -6.87 8.10
C ASP A 192 -14.12 -6.88 9.21
N ILE A 193 -12.95 -6.30 8.93
CA ILE A 193 -11.80 -6.23 9.84
C ILE A 193 -11.22 -4.82 9.80
N LEU A 194 -11.03 -4.20 10.98
CA LEU A 194 -10.46 -2.88 11.17
C LEU A 194 -9.25 -2.95 12.12
#